data_b7749127da3c29b08e0f99971170ef67
#
_entry.id   b7749127da3c29b08e0f99971170ef67
#
_cell.length_a   1.000
_cell.length_b   1.000
_cell.length_c   1.000
_cell.angle_alpha   90.00
_cell.angle_beta   90.00
_cell.angle_gamma   90.00
#
_symmetry.space_group_name_H-M   'P 1'
#
loop_
_entity.id
_entity.type
_entity.pdbx_description
1 polymer ?
#
loop_
_entity_poly.entity_id
_entity_poly.type
_entity_poly.pdbx_seq_one_letter_code
_entity_poly.pdbx_strand_id
1 'polypeptide(L)'
;MPYFALIYDMVDDFVARRAAYRDEHLRLARESYARCQLVLAGALADSPAGALLVFNSADATAAEDFARNDPYVKNGVAKQWKVRPWTVVVGNEEPRVRSAGKD
;
A
#
# COMPACT_ATOMS: atom_id res chain seq x y z
N MET A 1 -1.89 16.47 -3.34
CA MET A 1 -1.17 15.59 -4.26
C MET A 1 -2.07 14.47 -4.73
N PRO A 2 -1.81 13.92 -5.91
CA PRO A 2 -2.63 12.80 -6.41
C PRO A 2 -2.51 11.55 -5.55
N TYR A 3 -3.49 10.69 -5.70
CA TYR A 3 -3.49 9.39 -5.06
C TYR A 3 -3.23 8.30 -6.08
N PHE A 4 -2.58 7.24 -5.63
CA PHE A 4 -2.29 6.07 -6.46
C PHE A 4 -2.59 4.82 -5.67
N ALA A 5 -3.19 3.86 -6.32
CA ALA A 5 -3.47 2.56 -5.73
C ALA A 5 -2.45 1.55 -6.27
N LEU A 6 -1.66 0.99 -5.38
CA LEU A 6 -0.79 -0.14 -5.70
C LEU A 6 -1.57 -1.40 -5.33
N ILE A 7 -1.80 -2.25 -6.30
CA ILE A 7 -2.65 -3.43 -6.14
C ILE A 7 -1.79 -4.66 -6.38
N TYR A 8 -1.77 -5.56 -5.39
CA TYR A 8 -1.06 -6.82 -5.48
C TYR A 8 -2.05 -7.96 -5.71
N ASP A 9 -1.68 -8.88 -6.59
CA ASP A 9 -2.28 -10.22 -6.62
C ASP A 9 -1.35 -11.14 -5.85
N MET A 10 -1.86 -11.73 -4.78
CA MET A 10 -1.07 -12.60 -3.92
C MET A 10 -1.26 -14.05 -4.29
N VAL A 11 -0.26 -14.89 -3.98
CA VAL A 11 -0.43 -16.34 -4.09
C VAL A 11 -1.42 -16.83 -3.03
N ASP A 12 -2.05 -17.97 -3.26
CA ASP A 12 -3.10 -18.46 -2.37
C ASP A 12 -2.60 -18.75 -0.96
N ASP A 13 -1.36 -19.21 -0.82
CA ASP A 13 -0.75 -19.49 0.47
C ASP A 13 0.08 -18.34 1.01
N PHE A 14 -0.30 -17.11 0.68
CA PHE A 14 0.51 -15.94 0.99
C PHE A 14 0.74 -15.75 2.49
N VAL A 15 -0.21 -16.14 3.34
CA VAL A 15 -0.05 -15.97 4.79
C VAL A 15 1.13 -16.78 5.29
N ALA A 16 1.28 -18.01 4.82
CA ALA A 16 2.41 -18.85 5.19
C ALA A 16 3.71 -18.35 4.55
N ARG A 17 3.65 -18.00 3.26
CA ARG A 17 4.85 -17.62 2.53
C ARG A 17 5.40 -16.27 2.92
N ARG A 18 4.53 -15.33 3.29
CA ARG A 18 4.99 -13.99 3.65
C ARG A 18 5.76 -13.94 4.97
N ALA A 19 5.64 -14.97 5.80
CA ALA A 19 6.21 -14.94 7.15
C ALA A 19 7.70 -14.62 7.14
N ALA A 20 8.44 -15.15 6.17
CA ALA A 20 9.87 -14.90 6.07
C ALA A 20 10.23 -13.49 5.65
N TYR A 21 9.29 -12.76 5.05
CA TYR A 21 9.55 -11.44 4.48
C TYR A 21 8.75 -10.33 5.14
N ARG A 22 7.92 -10.68 6.11
CA ARG A 22 6.96 -9.74 6.67
C ARG A 22 7.63 -8.57 7.38
N ASP A 23 8.67 -8.84 8.16
CA ASP A 23 9.33 -7.77 8.92
C ASP A 23 9.92 -6.72 7.99
N GLU A 24 10.57 -7.15 6.94
CA GLU A 24 11.16 -6.23 5.98
C GLU A 24 10.09 -5.47 5.20
N HIS A 25 9.04 -6.17 4.79
CA HIS A 25 7.91 -5.53 4.11
C HIS A 25 7.30 -4.43 4.98
N LEU A 26 7.05 -4.74 6.26
CA LEU A 26 6.46 -3.77 7.18
C LEU A 26 7.41 -2.61 7.46
N ARG A 27 8.72 -2.88 7.49
CA ARG A 27 9.70 -1.81 7.67
C ARG A 27 9.61 -0.81 6.52
N LEU A 28 9.59 -1.30 5.29
CA LEU A 28 9.46 -0.44 4.10
C LEU A 28 8.15 0.33 4.13
N ALA A 29 7.06 -0.34 4.50
CA ALA A 29 5.76 0.30 4.56
C ALA A 29 5.73 1.42 5.60
N ARG A 30 6.28 1.16 6.78
CA ARG A 30 6.31 2.17 7.85
C ARG A 30 7.21 3.34 7.51
N GLU A 31 8.31 3.10 6.80
CA GLU A 31 9.17 4.18 6.35
C GLU A 31 8.45 5.07 5.34
N SER A 32 7.75 4.47 4.39
CA SER A 32 6.99 5.24 3.41
C SER A 32 5.86 6.02 4.06
N TYR A 33 5.21 5.40 5.05
CA TYR A 33 4.17 6.07 5.82
C TYR A 33 4.76 7.28 6.59
N ALA A 34 5.92 7.10 7.19
CA ALA A 34 6.58 8.19 7.92
C ALA A 34 6.98 9.34 7.00
N ARG A 35 7.28 9.05 5.75
CA ARG A 35 7.58 10.08 4.75
C ARG A 35 6.31 10.68 4.14
N CYS A 36 5.15 10.30 4.63
CA CYS A 36 3.86 10.80 4.16
C CYS A 36 3.56 10.42 2.71
N GLN A 37 4.17 9.37 2.20
CA GLN A 37 3.88 8.86 0.87
C GLN A 37 2.82 7.77 0.92
N LEU A 38 3.02 6.77 1.78
CA LEU A 38 2.02 5.73 1.99
C LEU A 38 0.96 6.23 2.97
N VAL A 39 -0.29 6.10 2.60
CA VAL A 39 -1.41 6.57 3.41
C VAL A 39 -2.01 5.41 4.19
N LEU A 40 -2.19 4.29 3.53
CA LEU A 40 -2.95 3.17 4.07
C LEU A 40 -2.54 1.91 3.32
N ALA A 41 -2.41 0.80 4.03
CA ALA A 41 -2.04 -0.47 3.39
C ALA A 41 -2.63 -1.63 4.15
N GLY A 42 -2.99 -2.68 3.43
CA GLY A 42 -3.53 -3.87 4.04
C GLY A 42 -3.78 -4.97 3.05
N ALA A 43 -4.09 -6.14 3.57
CA ALA A 43 -4.36 -7.31 2.76
C ALA A 43 -5.84 -7.44 2.47
N LEU A 44 -6.15 -7.95 1.27
CA LEU A 44 -7.47 -8.45 0.92
C LEU A 44 -7.38 -9.96 1.13
N ALA A 45 -7.88 -10.40 2.27
CA ALA A 45 -7.58 -11.75 2.76
C ALA A 45 -8.49 -12.84 2.21
N ASP A 46 -9.65 -12.47 1.68
CA ASP A 46 -10.53 -13.46 1.07
C ASP A 46 -10.04 -13.80 -0.35
N SER A 47 -10.64 -14.81 -0.95
CA SER A 47 -10.24 -15.23 -2.30
C SER A 47 -10.90 -14.36 -3.35
N PRO A 48 -10.17 -13.91 -4.36
CA PRO A 48 -8.72 -14.08 -4.57
C PRO A 48 -7.90 -13.18 -3.67
N ALA A 49 -6.81 -13.71 -3.14
CA ALA A 49 -5.97 -12.98 -2.20
C ALA A 49 -5.26 -11.81 -2.89
N GLY A 50 -5.19 -10.71 -2.19
CA GLY A 50 -4.55 -9.52 -2.72
C GLY A 50 -4.11 -8.58 -1.63
N ALA A 51 -3.64 -7.42 -2.02
CA ALA A 51 -3.32 -6.33 -1.10
C ALA A 51 -3.55 -5.01 -1.81
N LEU A 52 -3.84 -3.99 -1.01
CA LEU A 52 -4.03 -2.64 -1.51
C LEU A 52 -3.18 -1.70 -0.68
N LEU A 53 -2.37 -0.91 -1.36
CA LEU A 53 -1.54 0.11 -0.74
C LEU A 53 -1.86 1.43 -1.43
N VAL A 54 -2.19 2.43 -0.64
CA VAL A 54 -2.62 3.72 -1.17
C VAL A 54 -1.54 4.75 -0.90
N PHE A 55 -1.10 5.43 -1.96
CA PHE A 55 -0.05 6.43 -1.90
C PHE A 55 -0.62 7.80 -2.24
N ASN A 56 -0.08 8.82 -1.60
CA ASN A 56 -0.35 10.21 -1.93
C ASN A 56 0.99 10.84 -2.28
N SER A 57 1.23 11.08 -3.56
CA SER A 57 2.55 11.50 -4.03
C SER A 57 2.42 12.26 -5.34
N ALA A 58 3.49 12.90 -5.77
CA ALA A 58 3.47 13.75 -6.95
C ALA A 58 3.13 12.97 -8.23
N ASP A 59 3.63 11.73 -8.31
CA ASP A 59 3.39 10.86 -9.45
C ASP A 59 3.43 9.40 -8.99
N ALA A 60 3.33 8.48 -9.92
CA ALA A 60 3.27 7.06 -9.61
C ALA A 60 4.60 6.46 -9.13
N THR A 61 5.68 7.21 -9.20
CA THR A 61 7.02 6.68 -8.92
C THR A 61 7.14 6.12 -7.52
N ALA A 62 6.57 6.80 -6.51
CA ALA A 62 6.66 6.32 -5.13
C ALA A 62 6.04 4.94 -4.98
N ALA A 63 4.89 4.71 -5.58
CA ALA A 63 4.21 3.41 -5.52
C ALA A 63 4.97 2.35 -6.32
N GLU A 64 5.47 2.71 -7.48
CA GLU A 64 6.21 1.78 -8.32
C GLU A 64 7.52 1.36 -7.68
N ASP A 65 8.25 2.32 -7.11
CA ASP A 65 9.51 2.02 -6.42
C ASP A 65 9.27 1.15 -5.20
N PHE A 66 8.20 1.43 -4.46
CA PHE A 66 7.84 0.59 -3.33
C PHE A 66 7.67 -0.87 -3.77
N ALA A 67 6.90 -1.09 -4.83
CA ALA A 67 6.66 -2.44 -5.32
C ALA A 67 7.96 -3.12 -5.75
N ARG A 68 8.83 -2.40 -6.45
CA ARG A 68 10.09 -2.98 -6.92
C ARG A 68 11.03 -3.35 -5.78
N ASN A 69 10.92 -2.70 -4.65
CA ASN A 69 11.78 -2.96 -3.49
C ASN A 69 11.13 -3.85 -2.44
N ASP A 70 9.86 -4.17 -2.60
CA ASP A 70 9.13 -4.97 -1.62
C ASP A 70 9.56 -6.43 -1.72
N PRO A 71 10.04 -7.03 -0.61
CA PRO A 71 10.41 -8.44 -0.63
C PRO A 71 9.25 -9.36 -1.00
N TYR A 72 8.02 -8.96 -0.77
CA TYR A 72 6.86 -9.75 -1.23
C TYR A 72 6.88 -9.88 -2.76
N VAL A 73 7.19 -8.81 -3.45
CA VAL A 73 7.26 -8.83 -4.92
C VAL A 73 8.50 -9.58 -5.38
N LYS A 74 9.65 -9.29 -4.76
CA LYS A 74 10.92 -9.90 -5.15
C LYS A 74 10.92 -11.40 -4.99
N ASN A 75 10.13 -11.92 -4.05
CA ASN A 75 10.13 -13.34 -3.71
C ASN A 75 8.85 -14.06 -4.13
N GLY A 76 8.03 -13.42 -4.95
CA GLY A 76 6.88 -14.07 -5.57
C GLY A 76 5.69 -14.32 -4.65
N VAL A 77 5.68 -13.73 -3.46
CA VAL A 77 4.50 -13.76 -2.59
C VAL A 77 3.39 -12.92 -3.24
N ALA A 78 3.75 -11.75 -3.76
CA ALA A 78 2.91 -11.00 -4.66
C ALA A 78 3.29 -11.42 -6.07
N LYS A 79 2.41 -12.13 -6.75
CA LYS A 79 2.73 -12.69 -8.06
C LYS A 79 2.60 -11.68 -9.19
N GLN A 80 1.81 -10.63 -8.98
CA GLN A 80 1.65 -9.53 -9.94
C GLN A 80 1.35 -8.26 -9.16
N TRP A 81 1.67 -7.13 -9.74
CA TRP A 81 1.31 -5.84 -9.18
C TRP A 81 1.05 -4.83 -10.27
N LYS A 82 0.23 -3.83 -9.95
CA LYS A 82 -0.01 -2.70 -10.85
C LYS A 82 -0.28 -1.46 -10.01
N VAL A 83 -0.01 -0.30 -10.60
CA VAL A 83 -0.32 0.99 -10.00
C VAL A 83 -1.37 1.67 -10.86
N ARG A 84 -2.41 2.19 -10.22
CA ARG A 84 -3.45 2.93 -10.90
C ARG A 84 -3.62 4.29 -10.25
N PRO A 85 -3.75 5.36 -11.05
CA PRO A 85 -4.16 6.65 -10.48
C PRO A 85 -5.56 6.52 -9.89
N TRP A 86 -5.77 7.15 -8.77
CA TRP A 86 -7.06 7.09 -8.08
C TRP A 86 -7.59 8.50 -7.88
N THR A 87 -8.71 8.82 -8.52
CA THR A 87 -9.36 10.10 -8.36
C THR A 87 -10.22 10.04 -7.12
N VAL A 88 -9.65 10.50 -6.01
CA VAL A 88 -10.34 10.49 -4.72
C VAL A 88 -11.23 11.72 -4.62
N VAL A 89 -12.50 11.54 -4.32
CA VAL A 89 -13.45 12.65 -4.26
C VAL A 89 -13.93 12.94 -2.84
N VAL A 90 -13.69 12.02 -1.90
CA VAL A 90 -14.03 12.22 -0.49
C VAL A 90 -12.87 11.69 0.33
N GLY A 91 -12.42 12.45 1.31
CA GLY A 91 -11.33 12.04 2.17
C GLY A 91 -9.96 12.51 1.71
N ASN A 92 -9.91 13.37 0.71
CA ASN A 92 -8.66 13.87 0.15
C ASN A 92 -8.31 15.27 0.62
N GLU A 93 -9.05 15.80 1.58
CA GLU A 93 -8.74 17.12 2.12
C GLU A 93 -7.61 17.01 3.14
N GLU A 94 -7.10 18.16 3.52
CA GLU A 94 -6.15 18.26 4.61
C GLU A 94 -6.72 17.59 5.86
N PRO A 95 -5.91 16.94 6.64
CA PRO A 95 -6.39 16.38 7.90
C PRO A 95 -7.04 17.47 8.74
N ARG A 96 -8.22 17.22 9.20
CA ARG A 96 -8.92 18.12 10.10
C ARG A 96 -8.78 17.64 11.51
N VAL A 97 -8.82 18.56 12.43
CA VAL A 97 -8.89 18.18 13.81
C VAL A 97 -10.18 17.42 14.00
N ARG A 98 -10.03 16.19 14.34
CA ARG A 98 -11.15 15.33 14.59
C ARG A 98 -11.56 15.43 16.03
N SER A 99 -11.31 16.55 16.58
CA SER A 99 -11.74 16.68 17.92
C SER A 99 -13.18 16.54 17.89
N ALA A 100 -13.54 15.87 18.82
CA ALA A 100 -14.86 15.71 18.99
C ALA A 100 -15.52 16.96 18.70
N GLY A 101 -15.99 17.00 17.90
CA GLY A 101 -16.64 18.02 17.75
C GLY A 101 -16.13 19.14 17.19
N LYS A 102 -15.52 19.14 16.94
CA LYS A 102 -15.35 20.09 16.53
C LYS A 102 -15.54 20.30 15.47
N ASP A 103 -15.50 20.47 15.19
CA ASP A 103 -15.58 20.61 14.49
C ASP A 103 -16.28 20.80 14.05
#